data_a1282e2617ade5485d6cf4d72d63540e
#
_entry.id   a1282e2617ade5485d6cf4d72d63540e
#
_cell.length_a   1.000
_cell.length_b   1.000
_cell.length_c   1.000
_cell.angle_alpha   90.00
_cell.angle_beta   90.00
_cell.angle_gamma   90.00
#
_symmetry.space_group_name_H-M   'P 1'
#
loop_
_entity.id
_entity.type
_entity.pdbx_description
1 polymer ?
#
loop_
_entity_poly.entity_id
_entity_poly.type
_entity_poly.pdbx_seq_one_letter_code
_entity_poly.pdbx_strand_id
1 'polypeptide(L)'
;MQYIKWVLLAILAFMLGFFVVEYMTVHPLRMSSYLLLSAVVGFIIVVLLALGFKGKRMLPFALVVTIVAFLAGYIIRTETFLAREDNRYLPELVREEGDPGDGHTAVVYFTHGEPETYDPIGWINQFNEFDEQGIPFVPLVARPFFIHQLRNAYLKVGSSHHRQMHMQMLQSLEEAYRQEGDDETQFYISFLDDNPRPDAAVIQALNDGASHIIVSEVFLTISNHTAEGEELIEAVDVEKYGATLDFTGPMFDSNTLRSMFVQRTRDHIGDTNPSEVGVLLVGHGQPDEWDVEWATETEQEIGFRKAILDDFEEAGFRPDNLGLGWMEFKEPKPAPQVEEFAANGVEKVVFFSAAISADSIHSQYDIPELVHEAQVADDLPILNLGAWNDDPIVIQAIKEKIDPLMK
;
A
#
# COMPACT_ATOMS: atom_id res chain seq x y z
N MET A 1 15.33 -36.67 -37.19
CA MET A 1 16.18 -35.55 -36.69
C MET A 1 15.52 -34.17 -36.81
N GLN A 2 14.86 -33.84 -37.95
CA GLN A 2 14.27 -32.51 -38.10
C GLN A 2 13.11 -32.23 -37.12
N TYR A 3 12.20 -33.20 -36.91
CA TYR A 3 11.09 -33.09 -35.96
C TYR A 3 11.56 -32.82 -34.53
N ILE A 4 12.65 -33.47 -34.09
CA ILE A 4 13.22 -33.27 -32.75
C ILE A 4 13.67 -31.81 -32.50
N LYS A 5 14.21 -31.14 -33.58
CA LYS A 5 14.61 -29.72 -33.47
C LYS A 5 13.42 -28.80 -33.26
N TRP A 6 12.27 -29.06 -33.87
CA TRP A 6 11.05 -28.27 -33.68
C TRP A 6 10.49 -28.42 -32.25
N VAL A 7 10.43 -29.66 -31.77
CA VAL A 7 9.97 -29.95 -30.43
C VAL A 7 10.90 -29.30 -29.39
N LEU A 8 12.20 -29.45 -29.56
CA LEU A 8 13.19 -28.86 -28.68
C LEU A 8 13.10 -27.31 -28.67
N LEU A 9 12.97 -26.69 -29.85
CA LEU A 9 12.80 -25.24 -29.99
C LEU A 9 11.54 -24.75 -29.24
N ALA A 10 10.42 -25.42 -29.43
CA ALA A 10 9.17 -25.06 -28.77
C ALA A 10 9.27 -25.19 -27.23
N ILE A 11 9.87 -26.30 -26.74
CA ILE A 11 10.05 -26.51 -25.30
C ILE A 11 10.97 -25.43 -24.72
N LEU A 12 12.12 -25.14 -25.34
CA LEU A 12 13.05 -24.12 -24.86
C LEU A 12 12.42 -22.72 -24.88
N ALA A 13 11.66 -22.39 -25.94
CA ALA A 13 10.97 -21.12 -26.03
C ALA A 13 9.88 -20.97 -24.95
N PHE A 14 9.10 -22.02 -24.69
CA PHE A 14 8.14 -22.07 -23.59
C PHE A 14 8.82 -21.85 -22.23
N MET A 15 9.91 -22.59 -21.97
CA MET A 15 10.69 -22.44 -20.74
C MET A 15 11.26 -21.03 -20.58
N LEU A 16 11.69 -20.40 -21.68
CA LEU A 16 12.16 -19.02 -21.64
C LEU A 16 11.06 -18.06 -21.18
N GLY A 17 9.84 -18.16 -21.76
CA GLY A 17 8.70 -17.36 -21.33
C GLY A 17 8.39 -17.56 -19.84
N PHE A 18 8.39 -18.81 -19.38
CA PHE A 18 8.19 -19.14 -17.97
C PHE A 18 9.29 -18.53 -17.06
N PHE A 19 10.56 -18.66 -17.40
CA PHE A 19 11.66 -18.14 -16.59
C PHE A 19 11.73 -16.62 -16.58
N VAL A 20 11.28 -15.94 -17.64
CA VAL A 20 11.18 -14.48 -17.68
C VAL A 20 10.16 -13.99 -16.66
N VAL A 21 8.98 -14.62 -16.56
CA VAL A 21 7.99 -14.27 -15.53
C VAL A 21 8.55 -14.57 -14.12
N GLU A 22 9.17 -15.73 -13.93
CA GLU A 22 9.85 -16.05 -12.65
C GLU A 22 10.87 -14.99 -12.27
N TYR A 23 11.74 -14.58 -13.20
CA TYR A 23 12.71 -13.51 -12.95
C TYR A 23 12.03 -12.21 -12.48
N MET A 24 10.89 -11.86 -13.06
CA MET A 24 10.18 -10.62 -12.71
C MET A 24 9.45 -10.69 -11.37
N THR A 25 8.97 -11.87 -10.97
CA THR A 25 8.02 -12.01 -9.86
C THR A 25 8.58 -12.70 -8.60
N VAL A 26 9.69 -13.42 -8.73
CA VAL A 26 10.28 -14.19 -7.62
C VAL A 26 10.90 -13.29 -6.55
N HIS A 27 10.98 -13.83 -5.33
CA HIS A 27 11.69 -13.20 -4.22
C HIS A 27 13.14 -12.82 -4.60
N PRO A 28 13.66 -11.66 -4.17
CA PRO A 28 14.98 -11.12 -4.55
C PRO A 28 16.14 -12.10 -4.51
N LEU A 29 16.19 -12.99 -3.50
CA LEU A 29 17.25 -13.97 -3.32
C LEU A 29 17.38 -15.00 -4.48
N ARG A 30 16.31 -15.20 -5.26
CA ARG A 30 16.28 -16.14 -6.39
C ARG A 30 16.37 -15.47 -7.76
N MET A 31 16.32 -14.14 -7.81
CA MET A 31 16.29 -13.35 -9.03
C MET A 31 17.46 -13.67 -9.97
N SER A 32 18.69 -13.69 -9.46
CA SER A 32 19.90 -13.96 -10.27
C SER A 32 19.90 -15.35 -10.89
N SER A 33 19.30 -16.35 -10.22
CA SER A 33 19.18 -17.71 -10.76
C SER A 33 18.26 -17.76 -11.99
N TYR A 34 17.10 -17.09 -11.93
CA TYR A 34 16.17 -17.06 -13.05
C TYR A 34 16.66 -16.15 -14.19
N LEU A 35 17.40 -15.08 -13.89
CA LEU A 35 18.09 -14.29 -14.90
C LEU A 35 19.11 -15.15 -15.67
N LEU A 36 19.95 -15.93 -14.96
CA LEU A 36 20.92 -16.82 -15.57
C LEU A 36 20.24 -17.91 -16.41
N LEU A 37 19.18 -18.54 -15.89
CA LEU A 37 18.42 -19.55 -16.64
C LEU A 37 17.83 -18.97 -17.91
N SER A 38 17.23 -17.78 -17.84
CA SER A 38 16.68 -17.08 -19.01
C SER A 38 17.77 -16.78 -20.04
N ALA A 39 18.94 -16.30 -19.62
CA ALA A 39 20.06 -16.00 -20.49
C ALA A 39 20.62 -17.26 -21.16
N VAL A 40 20.80 -18.35 -20.41
CA VAL A 40 21.31 -19.62 -20.95
C VAL A 40 20.31 -20.23 -21.96
N VAL A 41 19.03 -20.31 -21.61
CA VAL A 41 18.00 -20.85 -22.52
C VAL A 41 17.87 -19.97 -23.75
N GLY A 42 17.86 -18.64 -23.60
CA GLY A 42 17.83 -17.70 -24.71
C GLY A 42 19.03 -17.87 -25.65
N PHE A 43 20.24 -18.03 -25.11
CA PHE A 43 21.43 -18.32 -25.90
C PHE A 43 21.32 -19.63 -26.69
N ILE A 44 20.83 -20.71 -26.05
CA ILE A 44 20.61 -22.00 -26.72
C ILE A 44 19.61 -21.86 -27.87
N ILE A 45 18.52 -21.10 -27.68
CA ILE A 45 17.54 -20.82 -28.74
C ILE A 45 18.19 -20.11 -29.92
N VAL A 46 18.98 -19.05 -29.66
CA VAL A 46 19.69 -18.31 -30.71
C VAL A 46 20.63 -19.24 -31.51
N VAL A 47 21.41 -20.07 -30.83
CA VAL A 47 22.29 -21.05 -31.47
C VAL A 47 21.47 -22.06 -32.30
N LEU A 48 20.38 -22.58 -31.74
CA LEU A 48 19.52 -23.55 -32.42
C LEU A 48 18.88 -22.95 -33.68
N LEU A 49 18.40 -21.69 -33.62
CA LEU A 49 17.87 -20.97 -34.79
C LEU A 49 18.94 -20.74 -35.85
N ALA A 50 20.14 -20.29 -35.47
CA ALA A 50 21.23 -20.00 -36.40
C ALA A 50 21.77 -21.23 -37.11
N LEU A 51 21.93 -22.35 -36.36
CA LEU A 51 22.53 -23.56 -36.90
C LEU A 51 21.54 -24.62 -37.36
N GLY A 52 20.33 -24.64 -36.77
CA GLY A 52 19.30 -25.65 -36.98
C GLY A 52 18.33 -25.39 -38.11
N PHE A 53 18.04 -24.12 -38.43
CA PHE A 53 16.97 -23.69 -39.31
C PHE A 53 17.50 -22.83 -40.47
N LYS A 54 18.32 -23.43 -41.32
CA LYS A 54 18.89 -22.76 -42.51
C LYS A 54 17.94 -22.83 -43.71
N GLY A 55 17.49 -21.68 -44.18
CA GLY A 55 16.64 -21.58 -45.39
C GLY A 55 15.63 -20.43 -45.33
N LYS A 56 15.34 -19.83 -46.52
CA LYS A 56 14.49 -18.64 -46.64
C LYS A 56 13.05 -18.80 -46.08
N ARG A 57 12.54 -20.03 -45.97
CA ARG A 57 11.18 -20.32 -45.48
C ARG A 57 11.21 -20.94 -44.05
N MET A 58 12.28 -21.63 -43.67
CA MET A 58 12.33 -22.35 -42.40
C MET A 58 12.60 -21.42 -41.22
N LEU A 59 13.49 -20.43 -41.37
CA LEU A 59 13.81 -19.50 -40.31
C LEU A 59 12.63 -18.61 -39.86
N PRO A 60 11.87 -18.00 -40.80
CA PRO A 60 10.69 -17.23 -40.38
C PRO A 60 9.65 -18.07 -39.64
N PHE A 61 9.42 -19.32 -40.09
CA PHE A 61 8.50 -20.22 -39.39
C PHE A 61 9.01 -20.64 -38.04
N ALA A 62 10.32 -20.88 -37.88
CA ALA A 62 10.94 -21.20 -36.61
C ALA A 62 10.83 -20.02 -35.64
N LEU A 63 10.96 -18.78 -36.11
CA LEU A 63 10.74 -17.59 -35.30
C LEU A 63 9.27 -17.48 -34.81
N VAL A 64 8.29 -17.76 -35.68
CA VAL A 64 6.88 -17.80 -35.29
C VAL A 64 6.63 -18.84 -34.20
N VAL A 65 7.15 -20.06 -34.35
CA VAL A 65 7.04 -21.12 -33.35
C VAL A 65 7.69 -20.69 -32.00
N THR A 66 8.86 -20.05 -32.08
CA THR A 66 9.54 -19.52 -30.90
C THR A 66 8.68 -18.47 -30.18
N ILE A 67 8.13 -17.51 -30.91
CA ILE A 67 7.30 -16.44 -30.34
C ILE A 67 6.03 -17.03 -29.69
N VAL A 68 5.32 -17.91 -30.42
CA VAL A 68 4.08 -18.53 -29.92
C VAL A 68 4.34 -19.36 -28.68
N ALA A 69 5.37 -20.18 -28.68
CA ALA A 69 5.74 -21.02 -27.53
C ALA A 69 6.21 -20.17 -26.33
N PHE A 70 6.98 -19.10 -26.57
CA PHE A 70 7.39 -18.14 -25.53
C PHE A 70 6.16 -17.48 -24.89
N LEU A 71 5.24 -16.93 -25.71
CA LEU A 71 4.02 -16.30 -25.19
C LEU A 71 3.15 -17.28 -24.41
N ALA A 72 3.05 -18.54 -24.87
CA ALA A 72 2.33 -19.57 -24.13
C ALA A 72 2.95 -19.82 -22.74
N GLY A 73 4.27 -19.97 -22.67
CA GLY A 73 4.98 -20.13 -21.40
C GLY A 73 4.86 -18.92 -20.47
N TYR A 74 4.94 -17.73 -21.06
CA TYR A 74 4.77 -16.46 -20.34
C TYR A 74 3.36 -16.33 -19.75
N ILE A 75 2.31 -16.51 -20.54
CA ILE A 75 0.91 -16.38 -20.10
C ILE A 75 0.58 -17.43 -19.05
N ILE A 76 0.89 -18.72 -19.30
CA ILE A 76 0.60 -19.80 -18.35
C ILE A 76 1.30 -19.55 -17.00
N ARG A 77 2.54 -19.05 -17.03
CA ARG A 77 3.24 -18.76 -15.77
C ARG A 77 2.65 -17.54 -15.06
N THR A 78 2.24 -16.51 -15.80
CA THR A 78 1.58 -15.34 -15.24
C THR A 78 0.27 -15.73 -14.55
N GLU A 79 -0.60 -16.51 -15.23
CA GLU A 79 -1.85 -17.00 -14.65
C GLU A 79 -1.61 -17.87 -13.39
N THR A 80 -0.63 -18.79 -13.44
CA THR A 80 -0.30 -19.62 -12.27
C THR A 80 0.34 -18.82 -11.13
N PHE A 81 0.97 -17.70 -11.41
CA PHE A 81 1.46 -16.77 -10.41
C PHE A 81 0.31 -16.01 -9.73
N LEU A 82 -0.65 -15.52 -10.53
CA LEU A 82 -1.82 -14.78 -10.04
C LEU A 82 -2.87 -15.67 -9.34
N ALA A 83 -2.82 -16.98 -9.57
CA ALA A 83 -3.68 -17.96 -8.88
C ALA A 83 -3.13 -18.38 -7.50
N ARG A 84 -2.14 -17.67 -6.95
CA ARG A 84 -1.66 -17.91 -5.59
C ARG A 84 -2.73 -17.46 -4.60
N GLU A 85 -2.99 -18.32 -3.62
CA GLU A 85 -3.89 -18.00 -2.52
C GLU A 85 -3.13 -17.32 -1.37
N ASP A 86 -3.80 -16.41 -0.71
CA ASP A 86 -3.34 -15.82 0.53
C ASP A 86 -3.50 -16.84 1.67
N ASN A 87 -2.42 -17.08 2.43
CA ASN A 87 -2.46 -17.93 3.61
C ASN A 87 -2.92 -17.11 4.83
N ARG A 88 -4.19 -16.77 4.85
CA ARG A 88 -4.80 -16.09 6.00
C ARG A 88 -4.85 -17.03 7.19
N TYR A 89 -4.24 -16.60 8.31
CA TYR A 89 -4.39 -17.29 9.56
C TYR A 89 -5.63 -16.77 10.29
N LEU A 90 -6.59 -17.66 10.54
CA LEU A 90 -7.75 -17.38 11.37
C LEU A 90 -7.66 -18.25 12.64
N PRO A 91 -7.59 -17.66 13.84
CA PRO A 91 -7.60 -18.44 15.08
C PRO A 91 -8.95 -19.16 15.27
N GLU A 92 -8.93 -20.27 15.97
CA GLU A 92 -10.16 -20.94 16.36
C GLU A 92 -10.90 -20.09 17.40
N LEU A 93 -12.18 -19.83 17.18
CA LEU A 93 -13.05 -19.20 18.16
C LEU A 93 -13.46 -20.23 19.19
N VAL A 94 -12.92 -20.10 20.41
CA VAL A 94 -13.13 -21.09 21.51
C VAL A 94 -14.14 -20.62 22.57
N ARG A 95 -14.53 -19.33 22.54
CA ARG A 95 -15.53 -18.77 23.45
C ARG A 95 -16.91 -19.39 23.16
N GLU A 96 -17.64 -19.79 24.21
CA GLU A 96 -18.99 -20.36 24.07
C GLU A 96 -20.03 -19.28 23.74
N GLU A 97 -21.06 -19.64 22.97
CA GLU A 97 -22.17 -18.74 22.68
C GLU A 97 -22.88 -18.32 23.98
N GLY A 98 -23.09 -16.98 24.13
CA GLY A 98 -23.73 -16.41 25.32
C GLY A 98 -22.81 -16.27 26.54
N ASP A 99 -21.53 -16.59 26.44
CA ASP A 99 -20.55 -16.28 27.48
C ASP A 99 -20.35 -14.77 27.59
N PRO A 100 -20.62 -14.13 28.76
CA PRO A 100 -20.47 -12.69 28.89
C PRO A 100 -19.02 -12.20 28.93
N GLY A 101 -18.03 -13.10 28.95
CA GLY A 101 -16.62 -12.77 29.16
C GLY A 101 -16.30 -12.27 30.56
N ASP A 102 -15.19 -11.60 30.72
CA ASP A 102 -14.74 -11.04 32.00
C ASP A 102 -15.06 -9.54 32.15
N GLY A 103 -15.59 -8.90 31.12
CA GLY A 103 -16.09 -7.54 31.16
C GLY A 103 -15.12 -6.45 30.68
N HIS A 104 -13.90 -6.82 30.23
CA HIS A 104 -12.96 -5.82 29.74
C HIS A 104 -13.32 -5.27 28.35
N THR A 105 -12.82 -4.08 28.04
CA THR A 105 -12.89 -3.47 26.72
C THR A 105 -11.64 -3.86 25.91
N ALA A 106 -11.86 -4.24 24.65
CA ALA A 106 -10.81 -4.48 23.66
C ALA A 106 -10.83 -3.40 22.60
N VAL A 107 -9.68 -2.80 22.31
CA VAL A 107 -9.48 -1.91 21.16
C VAL A 107 -8.77 -2.69 20.07
N VAL A 108 -9.45 -2.93 18.95
CA VAL A 108 -8.88 -3.50 17.75
C VAL A 108 -8.39 -2.37 16.87
N TYR A 109 -7.09 -2.12 16.86
CA TYR A 109 -6.42 -1.13 16.03
C TYR A 109 -6.35 -1.68 14.60
N PHE A 110 -7.16 -1.13 13.71
CA PHE A 110 -7.32 -1.62 12.35
C PHE A 110 -6.71 -0.65 11.34
N THR A 111 -5.85 -1.16 10.46
CA THR A 111 -5.17 -0.39 9.40
C THR A 111 -4.93 -1.23 8.15
N HIS A 112 -4.46 -0.60 7.06
CA HIS A 112 -4.31 -1.24 5.75
C HIS A 112 -3.41 -2.49 5.78
N GLY A 113 -2.20 -2.36 6.25
CA GLY A 113 -1.21 -3.44 6.21
C GLY A 113 -0.34 -3.40 4.96
N GLU A 114 0.95 -3.69 5.17
CA GLU A 114 1.92 -3.90 4.10
C GLU A 114 3.03 -4.81 4.61
N PRO A 115 3.42 -5.87 3.85
CA PRO A 115 4.49 -6.76 4.26
C PRO A 115 5.82 -6.01 4.46
N GLU A 116 6.56 -6.31 5.54
CA GLU A 116 7.87 -5.70 5.81
C GLU A 116 8.88 -5.99 4.70
N THR A 117 8.84 -7.18 4.13
CA THR A 117 9.69 -7.60 3.00
C THR A 117 8.82 -7.93 1.80
N TYR A 118 9.41 -7.83 0.60
CA TYR A 118 8.70 -8.09 -0.64
C TYR A 118 7.87 -9.38 -0.58
N ASP A 119 6.57 -9.23 -0.60
CA ASP A 119 5.57 -10.25 -0.91
C ASP A 119 4.55 -9.65 -1.89
N PRO A 120 4.34 -10.26 -3.06
CA PRO A 120 3.39 -9.73 -4.04
C PRO A 120 1.94 -10.11 -3.78
N ILE A 121 1.61 -10.78 -2.65
CA ILE A 121 0.28 -11.37 -2.44
C ILE A 121 -0.83 -10.29 -2.40
N GLY A 122 -0.60 -9.17 -1.75
CA GLY A 122 -1.56 -8.06 -1.72
C GLY A 122 -1.90 -7.57 -3.13
N TRP A 123 -0.88 -7.36 -4.00
CA TRP A 123 -1.11 -6.99 -5.39
C TRP A 123 -1.74 -8.08 -6.24
N ILE A 124 -1.51 -9.36 -5.92
CA ILE A 124 -2.22 -10.47 -6.58
C ILE A 124 -3.71 -10.39 -6.25
N ASN A 125 -4.06 -10.18 -4.98
CA ASN A 125 -5.44 -10.01 -4.53
C ASN A 125 -6.08 -8.80 -5.23
N GLN A 126 -5.41 -7.66 -5.26
CA GLN A 126 -5.88 -6.43 -5.92
C GLN A 126 -6.13 -6.63 -7.43
N PHE A 127 -5.26 -7.35 -8.14
CA PHE A 127 -5.49 -7.67 -9.55
C PHE A 127 -6.71 -8.58 -9.76
N ASN A 128 -6.93 -9.53 -8.87
CA ASN A 128 -8.09 -10.42 -8.94
C ASN A 128 -9.38 -9.64 -8.67
N GLU A 129 -9.38 -8.76 -7.67
CA GLU A 129 -10.49 -7.86 -7.37
C GLU A 129 -10.84 -6.96 -8.57
N PHE A 130 -9.85 -6.29 -9.17
CA PHE A 130 -10.07 -5.49 -10.38
C PHE A 130 -10.64 -6.31 -11.55
N ASP A 131 -10.17 -7.56 -11.72
CA ASP A 131 -10.71 -8.44 -12.76
C ASP A 131 -12.18 -8.82 -12.48
N GLU A 132 -12.54 -9.10 -11.23
CA GLU A 132 -13.92 -9.40 -10.80
C GLU A 132 -14.85 -8.20 -10.98
N GLN A 133 -14.37 -7.01 -10.70
CA GLN A 133 -15.11 -5.76 -10.88
C GLN A 133 -15.08 -5.26 -12.33
N GLY A 134 -14.28 -5.87 -13.21
CA GLY A 134 -14.16 -5.47 -14.62
C GLY A 134 -13.36 -4.18 -14.84
N ILE A 135 -12.49 -3.81 -13.91
CA ILE A 135 -11.64 -2.62 -13.96
C ILE A 135 -10.36 -2.92 -14.76
N PRO A 136 -10.13 -2.27 -15.92
CA PRO A 136 -8.98 -2.56 -16.78
C PRO A 136 -7.69 -1.86 -16.30
N PHE A 137 -7.26 -2.11 -15.07
CA PHE A 137 -6.11 -1.43 -14.47
C PHE A 137 -4.78 -1.81 -15.13
N VAL A 138 -4.38 -3.08 -15.02
CA VAL A 138 -3.14 -3.59 -15.63
C VAL A 138 -3.44 -4.82 -16.47
N PRO A 139 -3.21 -4.78 -17.82
CA PRO A 139 -3.41 -5.95 -18.67
C PRO A 139 -2.59 -7.16 -18.22
N LEU A 140 -3.13 -8.37 -18.30
CA LEU A 140 -2.52 -9.64 -17.86
C LEU A 140 -1.04 -9.75 -18.23
N VAL A 141 -0.68 -9.42 -19.48
CA VAL A 141 0.70 -9.51 -19.98
C VAL A 141 1.64 -8.47 -19.36
N ALA A 142 1.13 -7.43 -18.74
CA ALA A 142 1.91 -6.37 -18.11
C ALA A 142 2.07 -6.59 -16.58
N ARG A 143 1.23 -7.42 -15.94
CA ARG A 143 1.27 -7.65 -14.49
C ARG A 143 2.64 -8.13 -13.96
N PRO A 144 3.38 -9.04 -14.63
CA PRO A 144 4.72 -9.39 -14.17
C PRO A 144 5.71 -8.21 -14.15
N PHE A 145 5.56 -7.24 -15.06
CA PHE A 145 6.38 -6.02 -15.04
C PHE A 145 6.02 -5.11 -13.87
N PHE A 146 4.72 -4.98 -13.58
CA PHE A 146 4.25 -4.22 -12.41
C PHE A 146 4.80 -4.82 -11.11
N ILE A 147 4.69 -6.13 -10.93
CA ILE A 147 5.26 -6.85 -9.78
C ILE A 147 6.79 -6.70 -9.73
N HIS A 148 7.46 -6.65 -10.89
CA HIS A 148 8.89 -6.38 -10.95
C HIS A 148 9.25 -4.98 -10.43
N GLN A 149 8.45 -3.95 -10.76
CA GLN A 149 8.64 -2.59 -10.26
C GLN A 149 8.45 -2.54 -8.74
N LEU A 150 7.38 -3.13 -8.20
CA LEU A 150 7.16 -3.28 -6.76
C LEU A 150 8.38 -3.91 -6.07
N ARG A 151 8.87 -5.05 -6.58
CA ARG A 151 10.06 -5.69 -6.03
C ARG A 151 11.28 -4.77 -6.05
N ASN A 152 11.46 -3.99 -7.13
CA ASN A 152 12.59 -3.06 -7.21
C ASN A 152 12.46 -1.92 -6.20
N ALA A 153 11.26 -1.45 -5.88
CA ALA A 153 11.03 -0.49 -4.81
C ALA A 153 11.49 -1.06 -3.47
N TYR A 154 11.07 -2.28 -3.12
CA TYR A 154 11.59 -2.98 -1.93
C TYR A 154 13.12 -3.14 -1.93
N LEU A 155 13.73 -3.46 -3.07
CA LEU A 155 15.20 -3.59 -3.17
C LEU A 155 15.92 -2.25 -2.95
N LYS A 156 15.30 -1.13 -3.29
CA LYS A 156 15.83 0.22 -3.11
C LYS A 156 15.69 0.71 -1.68
N VAL A 157 14.54 0.50 -1.08
CA VAL A 157 14.22 0.91 0.28
C VAL A 157 14.83 -0.03 1.33
N GLY A 158 14.90 -1.33 1.02
CA GLY A 158 15.33 -2.41 1.92
C GLY A 158 14.15 -3.12 2.57
N SER A 159 13.30 -2.38 3.28
CA SER A 159 12.08 -2.91 3.92
C SER A 159 11.01 -1.82 4.02
N SER A 160 9.73 -2.21 3.98
CA SER A 160 8.65 -1.33 4.39
C SER A 160 8.67 -1.12 5.89
N HIS A 161 8.47 0.11 6.33
CA HIS A 161 8.37 0.44 7.74
C HIS A 161 6.93 0.36 8.28
N HIS A 162 5.96 0.12 7.40
CA HIS A 162 4.53 0.22 7.70
C HIS A 162 4.14 -0.58 8.95
N ARG A 163 4.42 -1.88 8.94
CA ARG A 163 4.09 -2.77 10.06
C ARG A 163 4.77 -2.32 11.37
N GLN A 164 6.07 -2.04 11.32
CA GLN A 164 6.83 -1.64 12.50
C GLN A 164 6.29 -0.32 13.07
N MET A 165 5.97 0.64 12.22
CA MET A 165 5.45 1.94 12.61
C MET A 165 4.08 1.80 13.28
N HIS A 166 3.15 1.02 12.71
CA HIS A 166 1.86 0.79 13.35
C HIS A 166 1.96 0.04 14.68
N MET A 167 2.91 -0.87 14.82
CA MET A 167 3.18 -1.49 16.12
C MET A 167 3.68 -0.48 17.17
N GLN A 168 4.49 0.50 16.76
CA GLN A 168 4.93 1.61 17.62
C GLN A 168 3.75 2.52 17.99
N MET A 169 2.93 2.91 17.01
CA MET A 169 1.73 3.72 17.23
C MET A 169 0.77 3.05 18.22
N LEU A 170 0.53 1.75 18.06
CA LEU A 170 -0.30 0.98 19.00
C LEU A 170 0.31 1.00 20.40
N GLN A 171 1.61 0.78 20.53
CA GLN A 171 2.31 0.84 21.82
C GLN A 171 2.20 2.22 22.46
N SER A 172 2.37 3.30 21.69
CA SER A 172 2.22 4.68 22.16
C SER A 172 0.78 4.97 22.60
N LEU A 173 -0.22 4.45 21.87
CA LEU A 173 -1.62 4.55 22.24
C LEU A 173 -1.92 3.82 23.56
N GLU A 174 -1.48 2.58 23.70
CA GLU A 174 -1.61 1.78 24.91
C GLU A 174 -0.96 2.47 26.11
N GLU A 175 0.24 3.06 25.92
CA GLU A 175 0.92 3.81 26.96
C GLU A 175 0.16 5.09 27.35
N ALA A 176 -0.49 5.77 26.42
CA ALA A 176 -1.32 6.94 26.69
C ALA A 176 -2.51 6.58 27.61
N TYR A 177 -3.19 5.46 27.37
CA TYR A 177 -4.26 4.98 28.24
C TYR A 177 -3.75 4.58 29.64
N ARG A 178 -2.62 3.89 29.73
CA ARG A 178 -2.01 3.54 31.02
C ARG A 178 -1.59 4.76 31.85
N GLN A 179 -1.11 5.82 31.20
CA GLN A 179 -0.75 7.08 31.87
C GLN A 179 -1.98 7.79 32.48
N GLU A 180 -3.17 7.55 31.90
CA GLU A 180 -4.44 8.03 32.47
C GLU A 180 -5.03 7.09 33.52
N GLY A 181 -4.39 5.95 33.79
CA GLY A 181 -4.78 4.96 34.79
C GLY A 181 -5.69 3.86 34.32
N ASP A 182 -5.80 3.70 32.98
CA ASP A 182 -6.50 2.56 32.37
C ASP A 182 -5.51 1.41 32.09
N ASP A 183 -5.49 0.43 32.98
CA ASP A 183 -4.70 -0.79 32.85
C ASP A 183 -5.56 -2.01 32.43
N GLU A 184 -6.88 -1.81 32.24
CA GLU A 184 -7.83 -2.89 31.98
C GLU A 184 -8.13 -3.03 30.48
N THR A 185 -8.10 -1.96 29.71
CA THR A 185 -8.30 -1.99 28.27
C THR A 185 -7.18 -2.78 27.55
N GLN A 186 -7.55 -3.72 26.71
CA GLN A 186 -6.62 -4.52 25.92
C GLN A 186 -6.58 -4.05 24.47
N PHE A 187 -5.38 -4.07 23.86
CA PHE A 187 -5.15 -3.56 22.52
C PHE A 187 -4.68 -4.68 21.59
N TYR A 188 -5.29 -4.76 20.40
CA TYR A 188 -5.02 -5.76 19.38
C TYR A 188 -4.72 -5.09 18.05
N ILE A 189 -3.56 -5.39 17.45
CA ILE A 189 -3.24 -4.91 16.10
C ILE A 189 -3.97 -5.74 15.05
N SER A 190 -4.45 -5.11 13.98
CA SER A 190 -4.95 -5.81 12.81
C SER A 190 -4.65 -5.06 11.51
N PHE A 191 -4.49 -5.83 10.44
CA PHE A 191 -4.14 -5.34 9.12
C PHE A 191 -5.08 -5.93 8.07
N LEU A 192 -5.53 -5.10 7.12
CA LEU A 192 -6.34 -5.57 6.00
C LEU A 192 -5.54 -6.54 5.12
N ASP A 193 -4.31 -6.20 4.76
CA ASP A 193 -3.46 -6.93 3.81
C ASP A 193 -2.25 -7.65 4.42
N ASP A 194 -2.22 -7.77 5.76
CA ASP A 194 -1.19 -8.51 6.49
C ASP A 194 -1.81 -9.22 7.71
N ASN A 195 -1.04 -10.07 8.40
CA ASN A 195 -1.51 -10.76 9.61
C ASN A 195 -1.11 -9.99 10.89
N PRO A 196 -1.97 -10.03 11.95
CA PRO A 196 -3.30 -10.63 11.99
C PRO A 196 -4.33 -9.83 11.21
N ARG A 197 -5.30 -10.53 10.61
CA ARG A 197 -6.42 -9.93 9.88
C ARG A 197 -7.45 -9.35 10.87
N PRO A 198 -8.37 -8.45 10.43
CA PRO A 198 -9.33 -7.82 11.32
C PRO A 198 -10.22 -8.81 12.07
N ASP A 199 -10.78 -9.82 11.37
CA ASP A 199 -11.55 -10.91 11.96
C ASP A 199 -10.74 -11.74 12.96
N ALA A 200 -9.48 -12.02 12.65
CA ALA A 200 -8.60 -12.76 13.55
C ALA A 200 -8.33 -11.99 14.86
N ALA A 201 -8.15 -10.67 14.80
CA ALA A 201 -7.97 -9.84 15.98
C ALA A 201 -9.23 -9.78 16.85
N VAL A 202 -10.41 -9.68 16.23
CA VAL A 202 -11.70 -9.74 16.92
C VAL A 202 -11.93 -11.09 17.58
N ILE A 203 -11.64 -12.22 16.88
CA ILE A 203 -11.72 -13.56 17.47
C ILE A 203 -10.77 -13.69 18.66
N GLN A 204 -9.56 -13.15 18.57
CA GLN A 204 -8.63 -13.17 19.69
C GLN A 204 -9.15 -12.36 20.88
N ALA A 205 -9.68 -11.16 20.67
CA ALA A 205 -10.30 -10.35 21.72
C ALA A 205 -11.47 -11.08 22.41
N LEU A 206 -12.34 -11.75 21.62
CA LEU A 206 -13.42 -12.59 22.16
C LEU A 206 -12.87 -13.75 23.01
N ASN A 207 -11.88 -14.47 22.52
CA ASN A 207 -11.25 -15.60 23.24
C ASN A 207 -10.58 -15.15 24.55
N ASP A 208 -10.06 -13.93 24.61
CA ASP A 208 -9.45 -13.35 25.80
C ASP A 208 -10.50 -12.80 26.78
N GLY A 209 -11.79 -12.81 26.43
CA GLY A 209 -12.90 -12.49 27.34
C GLY A 209 -13.50 -11.09 27.14
N ALA A 210 -13.15 -10.35 26.09
CA ALA A 210 -13.69 -9.01 25.85
C ALA A 210 -15.24 -9.03 25.78
N SER A 211 -15.88 -8.08 26.46
CA SER A 211 -17.33 -7.86 26.41
C SER A 211 -17.72 -6.63 25.59
N HIS A 212 -16.77 -5.76 25.31
CA HIS A 212 -16.93 -4.58 24.45
C HIS A 212 -15.72 -4.48 23.54
N ILE A 213 -15.93 -4.47 22.22
CA ILE A 213 -14.91 -4.38 21.21
C ILE A 213 -15.08 -3.07 20.46
N ILE A 214 -14.03 -2.22 20.47
CA ILE A 214 -13.98 -0.98 19.72
C ILE A 214 -12.98 -1.15 18.60
N VAL A 215 -13.43 -1.04 17.35
CA VAL A 215 -12.57 -1.04 16.18
C VAL A 215 -12.10 0.38 15.90
N SER A 216 -10.81 0.63 16.10
CA SER A 216 -10.18 1.90 15.78
C SER A 216 -9.66 1.90 14.35
N GLU A 217 -10.34 2.57 13.45
CA GLU A 217 -10.05 2.60 12.02
C GLU A 217 -8.99 3.66 11.69
N VAL A 218 -7.74 3.23 11.63
CA VAL A 218 -6.60 4.11 11.32
C VAL A 218 -6.39 4.21 9.81
N PHE A 219 -7.44 4.68 9.16
CA PHE A 219 -7.52 5.06 7.75
C PHE A 219 -7.90 6.53 7.63
N LEU A 220 -7.62 7.14 6.48
CA LEU A 220 -8.04 8.52 6.28
C LEU A 220 -9.54 8.62 5.98
N THR A 221 -10.07 7.75 5.12
CA THR A 221 -11.38 7.92 4.48
C THR A 221 -12.24 6.66 4.60
N ILE A 222 -13.56 6.83 4.46
CA ILE A 222 -14.48 5.73 4.18
C ILE A 222 -14.24 5.28 2.73
N SER A 223 -13.82 4.03 2.58
CA SER A 223 -13.35 3.49 1.31
C SER A 223 -13.71 2.01 1.15
N ASN A 224 -13.40 1.43 0.00
CA ASN A 224 -13.48 0.00 -0.22
C ASN A 224 -12.73 -0.79 0.87
N HIS A 225 -11.54 -0.31 1.25
CA HIS A 225 -10.69 -0.98 2.26
C HIS A 225 -11.32 -0.99 3.66
N THR A 226 -11.93 0.12 4.09
CA THR A 226 -12.63 0.14 5.39
C THR A 226 -13.84 -0.78 5.36
N ALA A 227 -14.63 -0.74 4.29
CA ALA A 227 -15.81 -1.59 4.13
C ALA A 227 -15.46 -3.09 4.10
N GLU A 228 -14.38 -3.50 3.40
CA GLU A 228 -13.89 -4.89 3.42
C GLU A 228 -13.53 -5.33 4.84
N GLY A 229 -12.83 -4.48 5.58
CA GLY A 229 -12.45 -4.78 6.96
C GLY A 229 -13.65 -4.85 7.91
N GLU A 230 -14.61 -3.92 7.78
CA GLU A 230 -15.86 -3.93 8.54
C GLU A 230 -16.65 -5.22 8.26
N GLU A 231 -16.80 -5.63 6.99
CA GLU A 231 -17.49 -6.86 6.61
C GLU A 231 -16.84 -8.12 7.23
N LEU A 232 -15.50 -8.19 7.21
CA LEU A 232 -14.77 -9.30 7.85
C LEU A 232 -15.01 -9.35 9.36
N ILE A 233 -15.04 -8.20 10.03
CA ILE A 233 -15.27 -8.08 11.48
C ILE A 233 -16.72 -8.43 11.82
N GLU A 234 -17.70 -7.88 11.10
CA GLU A 234 -19.12 -8.14 11.33
C GLU A 234 -19.50 -9.60 11.10
N ALA A 235 -18.80 -10.29 10.18
CA ALA A 235 -19.02 -11.73 9.94
C ALA A 235 -18.69 -12.62 11.15
N VAL A 236 -17.92 -12.13 12.13
CA VAL A 236 -17.65 -12.85 13.39
C VAL A 236 -18.89 -12.94 14.29
N ASP A 237 -19.85 -11.99 14.15
CA ASP A 237 -21.11 -11.93 14.90
C ASP A 237 -20.90 -11.98 16.43
N VAL A 238 -20.15 -10.98 16.93
CA VAL A 238 -19.68 -10.90 18.32
C VAL A 238 -20.82 -10.94 19.36
N GLU A 239 -22.04 -10.52 18.98
CA GLU A 239 -23.23 -10.53 19.85
C GLU A 239 -23.60 -11.94 20.31
N LYS A 240 -23.38 -12.97 19.47
CA LYS A 240 -23.58 -14.38 19.86
C LYS A 240 -22.71 -14.79 21.03
N TYR A 241 -21.57 -14.12 21.19
CA TYR A 241 -20.58 -14.39 22.23
C TYR A 241 -20.66 -13.38 23.37
N GLY A 242 -21.81 -12.68 23.51
CA GLY A 242 -22.09 -11.76 24.61
C GLY A 242 -21.27 -10.47 24.59
N ALA A 243 -20.65 -10.10 23.46
CA ALA A 243 -19.91 -8.87 23.32
C ALA A 243 -20.68 -7.84 22.47
N THR A 244 -20.31 -6.55 22.62
CA THR A 244 -20.78 -5.46 21.76
C THR A 244 -19.63 -4.99 20.86
N LEU A 245 -19.97 -4.41 19.69
CA LEU A 245 -19.03 -3.92 18.69
C LEU A 245 -19.36 -2.48 18.33
N ASP A 246 -18.35 -1.61 18.39
CA ASP A 246 -18.43 -0.22 17.96
C ASP A 246 -17.26 0.12 17.02
N PHE A 247 -17.46 0.97 16.03
CA PHE A 247 -16.45 1.47 15.11
C PHE A 247 -16.21 2.96 15.32
N THR A 248 -14.95 3.39 15.29
CA THR A 248 -14.62 4.82 15.44
C THR A 248 -14.91 5.64 14.18
N GLY A 249 -14.99 4.97 13.04
CA GLY A 249 -14.87 5.59 11.72
C GLY A 249 -13.45 6.13 11.44
N PRO A 250 -13.16 6.43 10.17
CA PRO A 250 -11.86 6.94 9.72
C PRO A 250 -11.54 8.35 10.21
N MET A 251 -10.34 8.86 9.85
CA MET A 251 -9.71 10.05 10.45
C MET A 251 -9.96 11.36 9.69
N PHE A 252 -10.70 11.37 8.58
CA PHE A 252 -10.86 12.53 7.68
C PHE A 252 -11.40 13.80 8.33
N ASP A 253 -12.12 13.69 9.44
CA ASP A 253 -12.73 14.79 10.19
C ASP A 253 -11.90 15.24 11.41
N SER A 254 -10.73 14.62 11.67
CA SER A 254 -9.91 14.94 12.83
C SER A 254 -9.13 16.25 12.65
N ASN A 255 -9.54 17.27 13.41
CA ASN A 255 -8.80 18.53 13.47
C ASN A 255 -7.42 18.35 14.13
N THR A 256 -7.32 17.46 15.11
CA THR A 256 -6.08 17.16 15.80
C THR A 256 -5.07 16.56 14.83
N LEU A 257 -5.48 15.58 14.00
CA LEU A 257 -4.61 15.02 12.97
C LEU A 257 -4.12 16.09 11.99
N ARG A 258 -4.98 17.01 11.54
CA ARG A 258 -4.58 18.10 10.64
C ARG A 258 -3.49 18.99 11.24
N SER A 259 -3.57 19.27 12.52
CA SER A 259 -2.59 20.15 13.21
C SER A 259 -1.17 19.60 13.16
N MET A 260 -0.99 18.29 13.07
CA MET A 260 0.30 17.61 12.93
C MET A 260 1.09 18.12 11.72
N PHE A 261 0.44 18.33 10.57
CA PHE A 261 1.12 18.74 9.33
C PHE A 261 1.78 20.11 9.48
N VAL A 262 1.07 21.09 10.05
CA VAL A 262 1.60 22.43 10.29
C VAL A 262 2.72 22.39 11.34
N GLN A 263 2.52 21.66 12.44
CA GLN A 263 3.51 21.57 13.50
C GLN A 263 4.80 20.92 13.00
N ARG A 264 4.70 19.74 12.35
CA ARG A 264 5.85 19.02 11.80
C ARG A 264 6.60 19.84 10.76
N THR A 265 5.89 20.59 9.92
CA THR A 265 6.52 21.50 8.97
C THR A 265 7.34 22.55 9.69
N ARG A 266 6.77 23.23 10.70
CA ARG A 266 7.49 24.26 11.50
C ARG A 266 8.74 23.72 12.16
N ASP A 267 8.68 22.50 12.66
CA ASP A 267 9.84 21.85 13.33
C ASP A 267 10.99 21.55 12.33
N HIS A 268 10.70 21.44 11.02
CA HIS A 268 11.69 21.04 10.01
C HIS A 268 12.13 22.15 9.07
N ILE A 269 11.41 23.27 8.99
CA ILE A 269 11.83 24.38 8.11
C ILE A 269 12.95 25.25 8.72
N GLY A 270 13.20 25.12 10.03
CA GLY A 270 14.22 25.91 10.72
C GLY A 270 13.89 27.40 10.72
N ASP A 271 14.88 28.22 10.37
CA ASP A 271 14.74 29.69 10.31
C ASP A 271 14.11 30.21 8.98
N THR A 272 13.72 29.31 8.05
CA THR A 272 13.09 29.69 6.79
C THR A 272 11.72 30.34 7.06
N ASN A 273 11.47 31.50 6.44
CA ASN A 273 10.18 32.15 6.58
C ASN A 273 9.06 31.28 5.97
N PRO A 274 7.96 31.01 6.67
CA PRO A 274 6.84 30.23 6.14
C PRO A 274 6.35 30.69 4.75
N SER A 275 6.40 32.00 4.46
CA SER A 275 6.03 32.54 3.14
C SER A 275 6.96 32.15 1.98
N GLU A 276 8.14 31.61 2.28
CA GLU A 276 9.17 31.18 1.33
C GLU A 276 9.28 29.65 1.26
N VAL A 277 8.32 28.93 1.85
CA VAL A 277 8.25 27.47 1.84
C VAL A 277 7.11 27.00 0.95
N GLY A 278 7.41 26.07 0.05
CA GLY A 278 6.41 25.30 -0.69
C GLY A 278 5.95 24.09 0.11
N VAL A 279 4.64 23.86 0.20
CA VAL A 279 4.07 22.69 0.89
C VAL A 279 3.23 21.89 -0.08
N LEU A 280 3.58 20.61 -0.27
CA LEU A 280 2.87 19.69 -1.12
C LEU A 280 2.26 18.54 -0.31
N LEU A 281 0.95 18.39 -0.39
CA LEU A 281 0.23 17.27 0.21
C LEU A 281 -0.11 16.25 -0.86
N VAL A 282 0.57 15.11 -0.86
CA VAL A 282 0.35 14.03 -1.82
C VAL A 282 -0.67 13.05 -1.26
N GLY A 283 -1.75 12.85 -2.03
CA GLY A 283 -2.78 11.85 -1.75
C GLY A 283 -2.51 10.54 -2.48
N HIS A 284 -3.22 9.49 -2.08
CA HIS A 284 -3.11 8.19 -2.73
C HIS A 284 -3.82 8.20 -4.10
N GLY A 285 -5.12 8.48 -4.12
CA GLY A 285 -6.00 8.39 -5.27
C GLY A 285 -6.55 6.97 -5.45
N GLN A 286 -7.69 6.89 -6.17
CA GLN A 286 -8.32 5.63 -6.56
C GLN A 286 -8.78 5.69 -8.02
N PRO A 287 -9.02 4.52 -8.69
CA PRO A 287 -9.60 4.49 -10.03
C PRO A 287 -10.93 5.23 -10.12
N ASP A 288 -11.20 5.85 -11.28
CA ASP A 288 -12.47 6.58 -11.49
C ASP A 288 -13.70 5.66 -11.42
N GLU A 289 -13.53 4.38 -11.71
CA GLU A 289 -14.55 3.34 -11.57
C GLU A 289 -14.98 3.17 -10.11
N TRP A 290 -14.06 3.28 -9.17
CA TRP A 290 -14.36 3.22 -7.74
C TRP A 290 -15.05 4.47 -7.20
N ASP A 291 -14.86 5.63 -7.82
CA ASP A 291 -15.61 6.84 -7.44
C ASP A 291 -17.13 6.70 -7.64
N VAL A 292 -17.59 5.70 -8.40
CA VAL A 292 -19.02 5.43 -8.58
C VAL A 292 -19.62 4.84 -7.29
N GLU A 293 -18.91 3.97 -6.60
CA GLU A 293 -19.36 3.30 -5.38
C GLU A 293 -18.79 3.98 -4.13
N TRP A 294 -17.52 4.36 -4.19
CA TRP A 294 -16.76 4.96 -3.09
C TRP A 294 -16.34 6.40 -3.35
N ALA A 295 -17.28 7.23 -3.82
CA ALA A 295 -17.06 8.68 -4.04
C ALA A 295 -16.57 9.38 -2.77
N THR A 296 -17.00 8.89 -1.60
CA THR A 296 -16.59 9.40 -0.28
C THR A 296 -15.10 9.35 -0.06
N GLU A 297 -14.37 8.38 -0.59
CA GLU A 297 -12.92 8.30 -0.46
C GLU A 297 -12.25 9.54 -1.07
N THR A 298 -12.48 9.81 -2.35
CA THR A 298 -11.91 10.98 -3.04
C THR A 298 -12.38 12.31 -2.44
N GLU A 299 -13.67 12.43 -2.10
CA GLU A 299 -14.23 13.65 -1.53
C GLU A 299 -13.65 13.97 -0.15
N GLN A 300 -13.59 12.97 0.74
CA GLN A 300 -13.05 13.14 2.09
C GLN A 300 -11.54 13.40 2.06
N GLU A 301 -10.78 12.69 1.21
CA GLU A 301 -9.35 12.91 1.06
C GLU A 301 -9.06 14.33 0.55
N ILE A 302 -9.76 14.81 -0.50
CA ILE A 302 -9.62 16.18 -0.99
C ILE A 302 -10.03 17.18 0.10
N GLY A 303 -11.14 16.95 0.77
CA GLY A 303 -11.64 17.82 1.84
C GLY A 303 -10.63 17.97 2.98
N PHE A 304 -10.09 16.85 3.45
CA PHE A 304 -9.07 16.81 4.49
C PHE A 304 -7.80 17.57 4.10
N ARG A 305 -7.26 17.31 2.92
CA ARG A 305 -6.02 17.97 2.44
C ARG A 305 -6.24 19.46 2.19
N LYS A 306 -7.39 19.89 1.67
CA LYS A 306 -7.72 21.32 1.53
C LYS A 306 -7.79 22.02 2.89
N ALA A 307 -8.43 21.39 3.87
CA ALA A 307 -8.49 21.97 5.21
C ALA A 307 -7.08 22.09 5.85
N ILE A 308 -6.15 21.18 5.54
CA ILE A 308 -4.73 21.35 5.94
C ILE A 308 -4.09 22.54 5.24
N LEU A 309 -4.37 22.78 3.95
CA LEU A 309 -3.84 23.97 3.26
C LEU A 309 -4.40 25.26 3.89
N ASP A 310 -5.66 25.29 4.29
CA ASP A 310 -6.25 26.43 5.01
C ASP A 310 -5.52 26.65 6.36
N ASP A 311 -5.23 25.58 7.10
CA ASP A 311 -4.45 25.64 8.35
C ASP A 311 -3.01 26.17 8.11
N PHE A 312 -2.38 25.84 6.98
CA PHE A 312 -1.08 26.39 6.58
C PHE A 312 -1.17 27.87 6.22
N GLU A 313 -2.22 28.31 5.50
CA GLU A 313 -2.43 29.74 5.19
C GLU A 313 -2.60 30.55 6.48
N GLU A 314 -3.41 30.07 7.43
CA GLU A 314 -3.57 30.68 8.76
C GLU A 314 -2.22 30.72 9.54
N ALA A 315 -1.35 29.75 9.31
CA ALA A 315 -0.01 29.67 9.91
C ALA A 315 1.02 30.60 9.27
N GLY A 316 0.65 31.33 8.18
CA GLY A 316 1.49 32.34 7.51
C GLY A 316 2.22 31.84 6.27
N PHE A 317 1.89 30.68 5.75
CA PHE A 317 2.38 30.20 4.45
C PHE A 317 1.62 30.88 3.32
N ARG A 318 2.27 31.07 2.16
CA ARG A 318 1.62 31.73 1.02
C ARG A 318 0.73 30.76 0.26
N PRO A 319 -0.52 31.12 -0.06
CA PRO A 319 -1.43 30.24 -0.81
C PRO A 319 -0.85 29.75 -2.16
N ASP A 320 -0.10 30.61 -2.86
CA ASP A 320 0.56 30.25 -4.14
C ASP A 320 1.65 29.18 -3.99
N ASN A 321 2.09 28.90 -2.76
CA ASN A 321 3.12 27.91 -2.44
C ASN A 321 2.53 26.68 -1.73
N LEU A 322 1.20 26.52 -1.72
CA LEU A 322 0.47 25.41 -1.14
C LEU A 322 -0.18 24.59 -2.26
N GLY A 323 0.04 23.28 -2.27
CA GLY A 323 -0.45 22.45 -3.37
C GLY A 323 -0.86 21.05 -2.97
N LEU A 324 -1.70 20.46 -3.82
CA LEU A 324 -2.13 19.07 -3.75
C LEU A 324 -1.53 18.30 -4.91
N GLY A 325 -1.05 17.10 -4.66
CA GLY A 325 -0.64 16.13 -5.67
C GLY A 325 -1.33 14.80 -5.46
N TRP A 326 -1.31 13.94 -6.47
CA TRP A 326 -1.80 12.57 -6.40
C TRP A 326 -0.70 11.59 -6.82
N MET A 327 -0.57 10.52 -6.07
CA MET A 327 0.37 9.45 -6.40
C MET A 327 -0.11 8.69 -7.65
N GLU A 328 -1.34 8.17 -7.62
CA GLU A 328 -1.93 7.37 -8.69
C GLU A 328 -3.27 7.93 -9.17
N PHE A 329 -3.78 7.40 -10.25
CA PHE A 329 -5.11 7.56 -10.85
C PHE A 329 -5.59 9.00 -11.13
N LYS A 330 -5.24 9.98 -10.31
CA LYS A 330 -5.75 11.37 -10.36
C LYS A 330 -4.67 12.39 -10.76
N GLU A 331 -5.12 13.61 -11.07
CA GLU A 331 -4.30 14.81 -11.36
C GLU A 331 -4.60 15.92 -10.33
N PRO A 332 -3.66 16.85 -10.08
CA PRO A 332 -2.30 16.94 -10.65
C PRO A 332 -1.30 15.95 -10.04
N LYS A 333 -0.24 15.64 -10.80
CA LYS A 333 0.91 14.88 -10.26
C LYS A 333 1.83 15.77 -9.42
N PRO A 334 2.70 15.20 -8.54
CA PRO A 334 3.55 15.96 -7.63
C PRO A 334 4.55 16.89 -8.32
N ALA A 335 5.28 16.42 -9.34
CA ALA A 335 6.36 17.16 -9.97
C ALA A 335 5.95 18.55 -10.52
N PRO A 336 4.85 18.73 -11.28
CA PRO A 336 4.40 20.04 -11.74
C PRO A 336 4.13 21.02 -10.61
N GLN A 337 3.66 20.59 -9.46
CA GLN A 337 3.42 21.45 -8.30
C GLN A 337 4.73 21.96 -7.70
N VAL A 338 5.74 21.10 -7.60
CA VAL A 338 7.08 21.48 -7.13
C VAL A 338 7.73 22.47 -8.08
N GLU A 339 7.58 22.30 -9.41
CA GLU A 339 8.06 23.23 -10.43
C GLU A 339 7.40 24.60 -10.30
N GLU A 340 6.11 24.66 -10.00
CA GLU A 340 5.36 25.89 -9.75
C GLU A 340 5.88 26.62 -8.51
N PHE A 341 6.10 25.89 -7.40
CA PHE A 341 6.68 26.47 -6.19
C PHE A 341 8.08 27.05 -6.45
N ALA A 342 8.93 26.32 -7.19
CA ALA A 342 10.25 26.83 -7.58
C ALA A 342 10.16 28.10 -8.43
N ALA A 343 9.21 28.17 -9.36
CA ALA A 343 8.96 29.36 -10.17
C ALA A 343 8.46 30.56 -9.33
N ASN A 344 7.76 30.31 -8.25
CA ASN A 344 7.33 31.31 -7.26
C ASN A 344 8.48 31.80 -6.36
N GLY A 345 9.66 31.19 -6.45
CA GLY A 345 10.88 31.58 -5.74
C GLY A 345 10.93 31.12 -4.28
N VAL A 346 10.37 29.95 -3.97
CA VAL A 346 10.51 29.36 -2.63
C VAL A 346 11.97 28.99 -2.35
N GLU A 347 12.37 29.08 -1.10
CA GLU A 347 13.71 28.69 -0.63
C GLU A 347 13.79 27.20 -0.27
N LYS A 348 12.63 26.56 -0.04
CA LYS A 348 12.51 25.17 0.38
C LYS A 348 11.15 24.60 -0.01
N VAL A 349 11.09 23.33 -0.34
CA VAL A 349 9.85 22.57 -0.51
C VAL A 349 9.78 21.48 0.56
N VAL A 350 8.62 21.30 1.17
CA VAL A 350 8.31 20.15 2.00
C VAL A 350 7.14 19.39 1.40
N PHE A 351 7.14 18.07 1.52
CA PHE A 351 6.01 17.27 1.08
C PHE A 351 5.66 16.16 2.06
N PHE A 352 4.40 15.75 2.03
CA PHE A 352 3.84 14.70 2.86
C PHE A 352 3.14 13.65 2.02
N SER A 353 3.17 12.41 2.49
CA SER A 353 2.26 11.34 2.08
C SER A 353 0.98 11.47 2.91
N ALA A 354 0.13 12.45 2.55
CA ALA A 354 -0.91 12.98 3.45
C ALA A 354 -2.05 12.00 3.75
N ALA A 355 -2.30 11.03 2.87
CA ALA A 355 -3.34 10.02 3.04
C ALA A 355 -2.81 8.69 3.60
N ILE A 356 -1.53 8.61 3.97
CA ILE A 356 -0.88 7.38 4.41
C ILE A 356 -0.62 7.46 5.92
N SER A 357 -1.15 6.48 6.67
CA SER A 357 -1.09 6.47 8.13
C SER A 357 0.29 6.12 8.68
N ALA A 358 1.09 5.30 7.99
CA ALA A 358 2.45 4.96 8.37
C ALA A 358 3.35 4.77 7.16
N ASP A 359 4.65 5.00 7.31
CA ASP A 359 5.61 4.87 6.21
C ASP A 359 5.59 3.49 5.59
N SER A 360 5.18 3.46 4.33
CA SER A 360 5.04 2.30 3.44
C SER A 360 5.98 2.45 2.25
N ILE A 361 6.02 1.49 1.35
CA ILE A 361 6.76 1.61 0.08
C ILE A 361 6.33 2.86 -0.69
N HIS A 362 5.03 3.20 -0.65
CA HIS A 362 4.53 4.42 -1.30
C HIS A 362 5.16 5.70 -0.74
N SER A 363 5.22 5.86 0.58
CA SER A 363 5.79 7.06 1.21
C SER A 363 7.32 7.07 1.22
N GLN A 364 7.95 5.87 1.24
CA GLN A 364 9.40 5.74 1.28
C GLN A 364 10.05 5.79 -0.13
N TYR A 365 9.31 5.43 -1.19
CA TYR A 365 9.84 5.31 -2.54
C TYR A 365 8.98 5.99 -3.61
N ASP A 366 7.71 5.58 -3.81
CA ASP A 366 6.93 6.01 -4.98
C ASP A 366 6.64 7.51 -4.97
N ILE A 367 6.16 8.06 -3.86
CA ILE A 367 5.89 9.50 -3.73
C ILE A 367 7.17 10.33 -3.84
N PRO A 368 8.28 10.00 -3.14
CA PRO A 368 9.57 10.67 -3.35
C PRO A 368 10.05 10.66 -4.80
N GLU A 369 9.97 9.52 -5.52
CA GLU A 369 10.36 9.45 -6.94
C GLU A 369 9.52 10.43 -7.77
N LEU A 370 8.17 10.43 -7.60
CA LEU A 370 7.28 11.34 -8.31
C LEU A 370 7.56 12.83 -8.02
N VAL A 371 7.94 13.15 -6.79
CA VAL A 371 8.33 14.53 -6.39
C VAL A 371 9.65 14.92 -7.03
N HIS A 372 10.63 14.00 -7.06
CA HIS A 372 11.95 14.24 -7.63
C HIS A 372 12.00 14.22 -9.17
N GLU A 373 10.89 13.88 -9.86
CA GLU A 373 10.76 14.08 -11.30
C GLU A 373 10.70 15.56 -11.70
N ALA A 374 10.46 16.47 -10.74
CA ALA A 374 10.39 17.91 -10.96
C ALA A 374 11.70 18.47 -11.53
N GLN A 375 11.60 19.29 -12.58
CA GLN A 375 12.72 19.94 -13.21
C GLN A 375 13.03 21.28 -12.51
N VAL A 376 13.69 21.20 -11.37
CA VAL A 376 14.05 22.36 -10.52
C VAL A 376 15.56 22.46 -10.33
N ALA A 377 16.03 23.54 -9.72
CA ALA A 377 17.44 23.73 -9.44
C ALA A 377 17.95 22.67 -8.43
N ASP A 378 19.15 22.13 -8.66
CA ASP A 378 19.75 21.06 -7.83
C ASP A 378 19.96 21.48 -6.36
N ASP A 379 20.03 22.79 -6.10
CA ASP A 379 20.24 23.37 -4.77
C ASP A 379 18.94 23.74 -4.04
N LEU A 380 17.76 23.54 -4.64
CA LEU A 380 16.49 23.70 -3.95
C LEU A 380 16.25 22.52 -2.99
N PRO A 381 16.24 22.75 -1.67
CA PRO A 381 15.96 21.67 -0.72
C PRO A 381 14.53 21.19 -0.84
N ILE A 382 14.35 19.88 -1.05
CA ILE A 382 13.07 19.20 -1.06
C ILE A 382 13.07 18.16 0.06
N LEU A 383 12.22 18.34 1.07
CA LEU A 383 12.18 17.52 2.27
C LEU A 383 10.94 16.63 2.29
N ASN A 384 11.15 15.32 2.37
CA ASN A 384 10.07 14.38 2.66
C ASN A 384 9.78 14.38 4.17
N LEU A 385 8.57 14.79 4.56
CA LEU A 385 8.11 14.77 5.95
C LEU A 385 7.28 13.51 6.28
N GLY A 386 7.17 12.59 5.31
CA GLY A 386 6.64 11.25 5.49
C GLY A 386 5.12 11.14 5.63
N ALA A 387 4.70 9.99 6.13
CA ALA A 387 3.32 9.68 6.52
C ALA A 387 3.01 10.23 7.93
N TRP A 388 1.85 9.84 8.50
CA TRP A 388 1.48 10.30 9.86
C TRP A 388 2.46 9.79 10.91
N ASN A 389 2.78 8.50 10.87
CA ASN A 389 3.74 7.82 11.75
C ASN A 389 3.42 7.95 13.25
N ASP A 390 4.35 7.49 14.11
CA ASP A 390 4.26 7.57 15.56
C ASP A 390 4.55 9.00 16.05
N ASP A 391 3.65 9.92 15.70
CA ASP A 391 3.67 11.30 16.16
C ASP A 391 2.71 11.46 17.34
N PRO A 392 3.09 12.10 18.44
CA PRO A 392 2.22 12.28 19.61
C PRO A 392 0.87 12.91 19.27
N ILE A 393 0.82 13.81 18.27
CA ILE A 393 -0.43 14.43 17.81
C ILE A 393 -1.32 13.40 17.10
N VAL A 394 -0.72 12.49 16.33
CA VAL A 394 -1.45 11.39 15.68
C VAL A 394 -2.04 10.44 16.71
N ILE A 395 -1.25 10.05 17.73
CA ILE A 395 -1.73 9.20 18.83
C ILE A 395 -2.88 9.86 19.57
N GLN A 396 -2.77 11.16 19.85
CA GLN A 396 -3.86 11.93 20.46
C GLN A 396 -5.11 11.94 19.58
N ALA A 397 -4.96 12.11 18.26
CA ALA A 397 -6.07 12.11 17.33
C ALA A 397 -6.80 10.75 17.29
N ILE A 398 -6.05 9.64 17.31
CA ILE A 398 -6.62 8.28 17.37
C ILE A 398 -7.38 8.08 18.69
N LYS A 399 -6.76 8.49 19.82
CA LYS A 399 -7.37 8.41 21.14
C LYS A 399 -8.71 9.19 21.19
N GLU A 400 -8.76 10.40 20.64
CA GLU A 400 -9.98 11.22 20.56
C GLU A 400 -11.14 10.56 19.80
N LYS A 401 -10.85 9.63 18.88
CA LYS A 401 -11.86 8.82 18.20
C LYS A 401 -12.36 7.65 19.06
N ILE A 402 -11.50 7.08 19.88
CA ILE A 402 -11.83 5.93 20.74
C ILE A 402 -12.58 6.37 22.01
N ASP A 403 -12.13 7.45 22.68
CA ASP A 403 -12.64 7.90 23.99
C ASP A 403 -14.16 8.03 24.07
N PRO A 404 -14.90 8.56 23.06
CA PRO A 404 -16.36 8.64 23.11
C PRO A 404 -17.08 7.28 23.18
N LEU A 405 -16.40 6.21 22.78
CA LEU A 405 -16.92 4.84 22.78
C LEU A 405 -16.53 4.06 24.04
N MET A 406 -15.55 4.54 24.82
CA MET A 406 -15.17 3.96 26.10
C MET A 406 -16.30 4.15 27.11
N LYS A 407 -16.78 3.07 27.74
CA LYS A 407 -17.92 3.07 28.68
C LYS A 407 -17.48 2.84 30.11
#